data_b3c4f5601139819256c11b1c278f4bdc
#
_entry.id   b3c4f5601139819256c11b1c278f4bdc
#
_cell.length_a   1.000
_cell.length_b   1.000
_cell.length_c   1.000
_cell.angle_alpha   90.00
_cell.angle_beta   90.00
_cell.angle_gamma   90.00
#
_symmetry.space_group_name_H-M   'P 1'
#
loop_
_entity.id
_entity.type
_entity.pdbx_description
1 polymer ?
#
loop_
_entity_poly.entity_id
_entity_poly.type
_entity_poly.pdbx_seq_one_letter_code
_entity_poly.pdbx_strand_id
1 'polypeptide(L)'
;LLYDYFREIEGKLDDIKQNFLGLKDRLLAATIISGVFDLMKGYKGEQLEEKIQLEKIGVRTYLTGTNKMLDECNFLLDLTDYFDDKVIKNDSLWNSKILPEIKSFVDNQIECGLPLAIEISAVQSVAFALGYFAHAKSNKNLFPIQGKEIWDYSNFRQYNKKELNYDYIDNKGNEIVVVIDLMDIGVADNIEEYYNIDASDILRIQPDEPAGRYVLDGHHCLKLVYDIDAILQGLTPKQKRMRWKFAIAAPNAFIFMLGRQATQYGKITFLHHDTSEFTYSDSIILK
;
A
#
# COMPACT_ATOMS: atom_id res chain seq x y z
N LEU A 1 -19.95 -33.31 17.97
CA LEU A 1 -19.95 -31.98 18.61
C LEU A 1 -19.39 -30.89 17.68
N LEU A 2 -18.14 -31.02 17.19
CA LEU A 2 -17.54 -30.04 16.25
C LEU A 2 -18.23 -30.07 14.88
N TYR A 3 -18.53 -31.27 14.36
CA TYR A 3 -19.21 -31.49 13.09
C TYR A 3 -20.64 -30.96 13.11
N ASP A 4 -21.34 -31.09 14.25
CA ASP A 4 -22.69 -30.57 14.44
C ASP A 4 -22.68 -29.03 14.50
N TYR A 5 -21.65 -28.44 15.08
CA TYR A 5 -21.47 -26.99 15.13
C TYR A 5 -21.16 -26.41 13.75
N PHE A 6 -20.33 -27.09 12.94
CA PHE A 6 -20.09 -26.69 11.54
C PHE A 6 -21.35 -26.75 10.69
N ARG A 7 -22.19 -27.78 10.84
CA ARG A 7 -23.50 -27.85 10.17
C ARG A 7 -24.45 -26.74 10.58
N GLU A 8 -24.45 -26.35 11.84
CA GLU A 8 -25.26 -25.23 12.32
C GLU A 8 -24.79 -23.89 11.74
N ILE A 9 -23.48 -23.69 11.60
CA ILE A 9 -22.90 -22.50 10.97
C ILE A 9 -23.21 -22.49 9.46
N GLU A 10 -23.06 -23.60 8.76
CA GLU A 10 -23.43 -23.73 7.34
C GLU A 10 -24.92 -23.43 7.11
N GLY A 11 -25.80 -23.99 7.94
CA GLY A 11 -27.23 -23.70 7.87
C GLY A 11 -27.55 -22.23 8.09
N LYS A 12 -26.91 -21.58 9.06
CA LYS A 12 -27.09 -20.13 9.30
C LYS A 12 -26.49 -19.28 8.20
N LEU A 13 -25.39 -19.70 7.57
CA LEU A 13 -24.81 -19.03 6.40
C LEU A 13 -25.71 -19.14 5.16
N ASP A 14 -26.34 -20.27 4.96
CA ASP A 14 -27.29 -20.45 3.84
C ASP A 14 -28.61 -19.68 4.09
N ASP A 15 -29.10 -19.61 5.30
CA ASP A 15 -30.23 -18.75 5.66
C ASP A 15 -29.90 -17.26 5.47
N ILE A 16 -28.73 -16.85 5.84
CA ILE A 16 -28.23 -15.48 5.59
C ILE A 16 -28.11 -15.22 4.09
N LYS A 17 -27.55 -16.14 3.29
CA LYS A 17 -27.49 -16.03 1.84
C LYS A 17 -28.88 -15.89 1.21
N GLN A 18 -29.85 -16.72 1.60
CA GLN A 18 -31.22 -16.69 1.09
C GLN A 18 -31.90 -15.36 1.43
N ASN A 19 -31.71 -14.86 2.64
CA ASN A 19 -32.33 -13.61 3.10
C ASN A 19 -31.67 -12.35 2.51
N PHE A 20 -30.41 -12.43 2.04
CA PHE A 20 -29.64 -11.30 1.51
C PHE A 20 -29.51 -11.29 -0.02
N LEU A 21 -30.04 -12.29 -0.74
CA LEU A 21 -30.05 -12.33 -2.22
C LEU A 21 -30.75 -11.12 -2.87
N GLY A 22 -31.52 -10.32 -2.12
CA GLY A 22 -32.16 -9.08 -2.58
C GLY A 22 -31.47 -7.77 -2.18
N LEU A 23 -30.50 -7.81 -1.30
CA LEU A 23 -29.80 -6.61 -0.82
C LEU A 23 -28.44 -6.45 -1.54
N LYS A 24 -28.35 -5.44 -2.39
CA LYS A 24 -27.12 -5.04 -3.09
C LYS A 24 -26.01 -4.49 -2.16
N ASP A 25 -26.06 -4.77 -0.87
CA ASP A 25 -25.16 -4.17 0.12
C ASP A 25 -24.00 -5.11 0.44
N ARG A 26 -22.98 -5.05 -0.42
CA ARG A 26 -21.71 -5.80 -0.27
C ARG A 26 -20.97 -5.47 1.03
N LEU A 27 -21.26 -4.31 1.65
CA LEU A 27 -20.67 -3.90 2.92
C LEU A 27 -21.12 -4.80 4.07
N LEU A 28 -22.41 -5.21 4.07
CA LEU A 28 -22.98 -6.06 5.10
C LEU A 28 -22.41 -7.49 5.02
N ALA A 29 -22.20 -8.01 3.81
CA ALA A 29 -21.56 -9.31 3.61
C ALA A 29 -20.11 -9.31 4.13
N ALA A 30 -19.35 -8.24 3.89
CA ALA A 30 -17.99 -8.08 4.41
C ALA A 30 -17.99 -8.00 5.95
N THR A 31 -18.94 -7.29 6.55
CA THR A 31 -19.08 -7.19 8.01
C THR A 31 -19.44 -8.53 8.65
N ILE A 32 -20.30 -9.32 8.01
CA ILE A 32 -20.70 -10.66 8.49
C ILE A 32 -19.52 -11.64 8.38
N ILE A 33 -18.77 -11.61 7.27
CA ILE A 33 -17.57 -12.43 7.08
C ILE A 33 -16.53 -12.05 8.13
N SER A 34 -16.30 -10.76 8.38
CA SER A 34 -15.43 -10.29 9.46
C SER A 34 -15.89 -10.77 10.84
N GLY A 35 -17.18 -10.69 11.12
CA GLY A 35 -17.76 -11.17 12.40
C GLY A 35 -17.64 -12.69 12.59
N VAL A 36 -17.77 -13.49 11.53
CA VAL A 36 -17.53 -14.93 11.57
C VAL A 36 -16.04 -15.23 11.81
N PHE A 37 -15.13 -14.49 11.17
CA PHE A 37 -13.68 -14.59 11.44
C PHE A 37 -13.34 -14.23 12.89
N ASP A 38 -13.95 -13.21 13.47
CA ASP A 38 -13.72 -12.81 14.86
C ASP A 38 -14.27 -13.83 15.85
N LEU A 39 -15.40 -14.47 15.55
CA LEU A 39 -15.93 -15.60 16.32
C LEU A 39 -15.02 -16.83 16.24
N MET A 40 -14.43 -17.12 15.08
CA MET A 40 -13.44 -18.20 14.91
C MET A 40 -12.15 -17.91 15.67
N LYS A 41 -11.67 -16.64 15.72
CA LYS A 41 -10.54 -16.22 16.53
C LYS A 41 -10.81 -16.30 18.04
N GLY A 42 -12.05 -16.10 18.48
CA GLY A 42 -12.46 -16.21 19.90
C GLY A 42 -12.46 -17.66 20.44
N TYR A 43 -12.47 -18.64 19.54
CA TYR A 43 -12.40 -20.06 19.90
C TYR A 43 -10.93 -20.50 20.02
N LYS A 44 -10.24 -20.04 21.06
CA LYS A 44 -8.92 -20.58 21.48
C LYS A 44 -9.13 -21.95 22.12
N GLY A 45 -9.41 -22.95 21.32
CA GLY A 45 -9.09 -24.32 21.64
C GLY A 45 -7.66 -24.58 21.14
N GLU A 46 -6.79 -25.06 22.00
CA GLU A 46 -5.34 -25.24 21.81
C GLU A 46 -4.87 -26.14 20.68
N GLN A 47 -5.64 -26.43 19.63
CA GLN A 47 -5.28 -27.39 18.57
C GLN A 47 -5.64 -27.02 17.14
N LEU A 48 -5.90 -25.77 16.79
CA LEU A 48 -6.09 -25.36 15.39
C LEU A 48 -5.31 -24.08 15.08
N GLU A 49 -4.00 -24.10 15.27
CA GLU A 49 -3.09 -23.26 14.51
C GLU A 49 -2.79 -23.90 13.13
N GLU A 50 -3.80 -24.31 12.38
CA GLU A 50 -3.67 -24.26 10.94
C GLU A 50 -3.71 -22.78 10.56
N LYS A 51 -2.53 -22.16 10.45
CA LYS A 51 -2.36 -20.88 9.79
C LYS A 51 -3.05 -21.02 8.45
N ILE A 52 -4.19 -20.32 8.28
CA ILE A 52 -4.79 -20.17 6.96
C ILE A 52 -3.68 -19.61 6.09
N GLN A 53 -3.09 -20.47 5.27
CA GLN A 53 -2.01 -20.10 4.38
C GLN A 53 -2.66 -19.30 3.26
N LEU A 54 -2.57 -17.98 3.34
CA LEU A 54 -3.07 -17.12 2.27
C LEU A 54 -2.30 -17.45 0.99
N GLU A 55 -3.01 -17.56 -0.11
CA GLU A 55 -2.37 -17.59 -1.42
C GLU A 55 -1.50 -16.35 -1.60
N LYS A 56 -0.31 -16.58 -2.16
CA LYS A 56 0.72 -15.57 -2.26
C LYS A 56 0.85 -15.10 -3.71
N ILE A 57 0.84 -13.80 -3.89
CA ILE A 57 1.16 -13.17 -5.16
C ILE A 57 2.41 -12.30 -5.00
N GLY A 58 3.13 -12.09 -6.09
CA GLY A 58 4.40 -11.35 -6.08
C GLY A 58 4.47 -10.24 -7.11
N VAL A 59 5.25 -9.20 -6.79
CA VAL A 59 5.63 -8.16 -7.73
C VAL A 59 7.10 -7.83 -7.54
N ARG A 60 7.89 -7.82 -8.63
CA ARG A 60 9.31 -7.48 -8.54
C ARG A 60 9.79 -6.61 -9.69
N THR A 61 10.76 -5.75 -9.38
CA THR A 61 11.52 -4.95 -10.36
C THR A 61 13.00 -5.25 -10.33
N TYR A 62 13.49 -5.98 -9.30
CA TYR A 62 14.87 -6.41 -9.14
C TYR A 62 14.92 -7.80 -8.48
N LEU A 63 16.04 -8.50 -8.67
CA LEU A 63 16.26 -9.80 -8.08
C LEU A 63 16.84 -9.64 -6.67
N THR A 64 16.17 -10.21 -5.68
CA THR A 64 16.72 -10.38 -4.34
C THR A 64 17.31 -11.78 -4.24
N GLY A 65 18.52 -11.91 -3.69
CA GLY A 65 19.47 -13.05 -3.60
C GLY A 65 19.00 -14.50 -3.71
N THR A 66 17.72 -14.82 -3.52
CA THR A 66 17.12 -16.12 -3.83
C THR A 66 15.84 -15.89 -4.62
N ASN A 67 15.72 -16.53 -5.76
CA ASN A 67 14.58 -16.35 -6.69
C ASN A 67 13.28 -17.00 -6.18
N LYS A 68 13.06 -16.96 -4.86
CA LYS A 68 11.97 -17.67 -4.17
C LYS A 68 10.58 -17.22 -4.62
N MET A 69 10.42 -15.97 -5.05
CA MET A 69 9.11 -15.49 -5.51
C MET A 69 8.54 -16.30 -6.68
N LEU A 70 9.39 -16.85 -7.56
CA LEU A 70 8.94 -17.71 -8.66
C LEU A 70 8.32 -19.02 -8.17
N ASP A 71 8.86 -19.56 -7.08
CA ASP A 71 8.44 -20.85 -6.54
C ASP A 71 7.31 -20.72 -5.50
N GLU A 72 7.23 -19.57 -4.83
CA GLU A 72 6.34 -19.34 -3.69
C GLU A 72 5.06 -18.57 -4.05
N CYS A 73 5.01 -17.87 -5.20
CA CYS A 73 3.87 -17.06 -5.59
C CYS A 73 3.03 -17.74 -6.67
N ASN A 74 1.71 -17.77 -6.48
CA ASN A 74 0.76 -18.31 -7.45
C ASN A 74 0.74 -17.48 -8.74
N PHE A 75 0.90 -16.14 -8.57
CA PHE A 75 1.03 -15.19 -9.67
C PHE A 75 2.17 -14.23 -9.37
N LEU A 76 2.97 -13.93 -10.38
CA LEU A 76 4.10 -13.02 -10.28
C LEU A 76 4.04 -11.98 -11.42
N LEU A 77 4.00 -10.71 -11.05
CA LEU A 77 4.29 -9.61 -11.97
C LEU A 77 5.80 -9.35 -11.95
N ASP A 78 6.46 -9.80 -13.01
CA ASP A 78 7.90 -9.64 -13.17
C ASP A 78 8.20 -8.48 -14.11
N LEU A 79 8.70 -7.39 -13.55
CA LEU A 79 9.06 -6.17 -14.27
C LEU A 79 10.58 -6.00 -14.40
N THR A 80 11.38 -7.02 -14.04
CA THR A 80 12.85 -6.92 -14.01
C THR A 80 13.45 -6.58 -15.37
N ASP A 81 12.80 -6.94 -16.47
CA ASP A 81 13.26 -6.61 -17.83
C ASP A 81 13.33 -5.10 -18.11
N TYR A 82 12.59 -4.29 -17.36
CA TYR A 82 12.57 -2.82 -17.51
C TYR A 82 13.64 -2.12 -16.69
N PHE A 83 14.36 -2.84 -15.82
CA PHE A 83 15.33 -2.29 -14.89
C PHE A 83 16.71 -2.91 -15.04
N ASP A 84 17.72 -2.13 -14.69
CA ASP A 84 19.08 -2.58 -14.38
C ASP A 84 19.23 -2.42 -12.86
N ASP A 85 19.05 -3.53 -12.12
CA ASP A 85 18.82 -3.55 -10.68
C ASP A 85 17.62 -2.67 -10.28
N LYS A 86 17.85 -1.52 -9.67
CA LYS A 86 16.80 -0.58 -9.23
C LYS A 86 16.65 0.64 -10.14
N VAL A 87 17.50 0.76 -11.16
CA VAL A 87 17.51 1.88 -12.10
C VAL A 87 16.69 1.52 -13.33
N ILE A 88 15.76 2.37 -13.71
CA ILE A 88 14.96 2.14 -14.93
C ILE A 88 15.81 2.32 -16.19
N LYS A 89 15.68 1.41 -17.14
CA LYS A 89 16.44 1.48 -18.40
C LYS A 89 16.06 2.69 -19.27
N ASN A 90 14.81 3.14 -19.17
CA ASN A 90 14.32 4.31 -19.91
C ASN A 90 13.07 4.86 -19.24
N ASP A 91 13.04 6.17 -18.94
CA ASP A 91 11.93 6.84 -18.26
C ASP A 91 10.59 6.74 -19.00
N SER A 92 10.62 6.65 -20.33
CA SER A 92 9.38 6.48 -21.11
C SER A 92 8.63 5.20 -20.79
N LEU A 93 9.29 4.18 -20.22
CA LEU A 93 8.69 2.89 -19.85
C LEU A 93 7.73 3.02 -18.67
N TRP A 94 7.92 4.00 -17.77
CA TRP A 94 7.07 4.17 -16.59
C TRP A 94 5.58 4.16 -16.91
N ASN A 95 5.17 5.02 -17.84
CA ASN A 95 3.76 5.23 -18.15
C ASN A 95 3.31 4.48 -19.41
N SER A 96 4.25 4.04 -20.28
CA SER A 96 3.92 3.35 -21.53
C SER A 96 3.86 1.82 -21.38
N LYS A 97 4.57 1.25 -20.39
CA LYS A 97 4.65 -0.21 -20.17
C LYS A 97 4.32 -0.58 -18.73
N ILE A 98 5.11 -0.10 -17.77
CA ILE A 98 5.04 -0.51 -16.37
C ILE A 98 3.67 -0.23 -15.78
N LEU A 99 3.16 0.99 -15.91
CA LEU A 99 1.85 1.37 -15.36
C LEU A 99 0.68 0.55 -15.93
N PRO A 100 0.58 0.34 -17.26
CA PRO A 100 -0.43 -0.56 -17.85
C PRO A 100 -0.32 -2.00 -17.37
N GLU A 101 0.90 -2.54 -17.20
CA GLU A 101 1.10 -3.91 -16.72
C GLU A 101 0.68 -4.07 -15.27
N ILE A 102 1.02 -3.11 -14.38
CA ILE A 102 0.54 -3.10 -12.99
C ILE A 102 -0.99 -3.09 -12.97
N LYS A 103 -1.61 -2.20 -13.75
CA LYS A 103 -3.06 -2.12 -13.83
C LYS A 103 -3.68 -3.43 -14.30
N SER A 104 -3.15 -4.00 -15.37
CA SER A 104 -3.63 -5.28 -15.92
C SER A 104 -3.47 -6.42 -14.91
N PHE A 105 -2.36 -6.46 -14.18
CA PHE A 105 -2.13 -7.46 -13.15
C PHE A 105 -3.18 -7.36 -12.03
N VAL A 106 -3.43 -6.16 -11.51
CA VAL A 106 -4.43 -5.95 -10.46
C VAL A 106 -5.84 -6.29 -10.95
N ASP A 107 -6.20 -5.89 -12.17
CA ASP A 107 -7.54 -6.09 -12.70
C ASP A 107 -7.82 -7.57 -13.03
N ASN A 108 -6.85 -8.30 -13.57
CA ASN A 108 -7.06 -9.63 -14.15
C ASN A 108 -6.59 -10.80 -13.27
N GLN A 109 -5.57 -10.59 -12.42
CA GLN A 109 -4.97 -11.68 -11.63
C GLN A 109 -5.42 -11.67 -10.16
N ILE A 110 -6.00 -10.57 -9.68
CA ILE A 110 -6.43 -10.46 -8.30
C ILE A 110 -7.95 -10.55 -8.24
N GLU A 111 -8.46 -11.69 -7.77
CA GLU A 111 -9.89 -11.88 -7.60
C GLU A 111 -10.47 -10.99 -6.50
N CYS A 112 -11.71 -10.54 -6.70
CA CYS A 112 -12.40 -9.72 -5.72
C CYS A 112 -12.88 -10.57 -4.54
N GLY A 113 -12.67 -10.06 -3.33
CA GLY A 113 -13.19 -10.67 -2.10
C GLY A 113 -12.30 -11.77 -1.51
N LEU A 114 -11.37 -12.36 -2.27
CA LEU A 114 -10.45 -13.34 -1.73
C LEU A 114 -9.28 -12.67 -1.00
N PRO A 115 -8.94 -13.12 0.22
CA PRO A 115 -7.77 -12.62 0.92
C PRO A 115 -6.49 -13.23 0.32
N LEU A 116 -5.57 -12.38 -0.12
CA LEU A 116 -4.29 -12.77 -0.69
C LEU A 116 -3.13 -12.08 0.02
N ALA A 117 -2.02 -12.77 0.20
CA ALA A 117 -0.78 -12.16 0.64
C ALA A 117 -0.01 -11.61 -0.57
N ILE A 118 0.52 -10.39 -0.47
CA ILE A 118 1.30 -9.77 -1.55
C ILE A 118 2.74 -9.47 -1.11
N GLU A 119 3.70 -10.07 -1.80
CA GLU A 119 5.12 -9.78 -1.64
C GLU A 119 5.58 -8.75 -2.69
N ILE A 120 6.20 -7.66 -2.23
CA ILE A 120 6.61 -6.54 -3.08
C ILE A 120 8.12 -6.34 -2.96
N SER A 121 8.88 -6.84 -3.94
CA SER A 121 10.31 -6.61 -4.14
C SER A 121 10.52 -5.66 -5.32
N ALA A 122 10.03 -4.45 -5.18
CA ALA A 122 9.97 -3.49 -6.26
C ALA A 122 10.43 -2.09 -5.82
N VAL A 123 10.75 -1.24 -6.78
CA VAL A 123 10.98 0.18 -6.53
C VAL A 123 9.69 0.86 -6.03
N GLN A 124 9.84 1.91 -5.27
CA GLN A 124 8.76 2.55 -4.50
C GLN A 124 7.59 3.03 -5.37
N SER A 125 7.85 3.57 -6.56
CA SER A 125 6.83 3.99 -7.52
C SER A 125 5.92 2.86 -7.96
N VAL A 126 6.47 1.65 -8.13
CA VAL A 126 5.70 0.43 -8.46
C VAL A 126 4.85 0.00 -7.26
N ALA A 127 5.41 -0.01 -6.05
CA ALA A 127 4.66 -0.36 -4.84
C ALA A 127 3.46 0.59 -4.61
N PHE A 128 3.66 1.89 -4.83
CA PHE A 128 2.60 2.90 -4.72
C PHE A 128 1.50 2.71 -5.79
N ALA A 129 1.90 2.52 -7.05
CA ALA A 129 0.94 2.32 -8.15
C ALA A 129 0.11 1.04 -7.97
N LEU A 130 0.71 -0.01 -7.44
CA LEU A 130 0.02 -1.24 -7.07
C LEU A 130 -1.09 -0.97 -6.06
N GLY A 131 -0.77 -0.26 -4.98
CA GLY A 131 -1.74 0.18 -3.99
C GLY A 131 -2.85 1.03 -4.62
N TYR A 132 -2.50 1.95 -5.48
CA TYR A 132 -3.45 2.83 -6.16
C TYR A 132 -4.50 2.05 -6.96
N PHE A 133 -4.12 1.05 -7.74
CA PHE A 133 -5.07 0.22 -8.48
C PHE A 133 -5.83 -0.77 -7.58
N ALA A 134 -5.18 -1.26 -6.52
CA ALA A 134 -5.81 -2.09 -5.50
C ALA A 134 -6.44 -1.26 -4.37
N HIS A 135 -7.01 -0.09 -4.69
CA HIS A 135 -7.57 0.85 -3.71
C HIS A 135 -8.68 0.22 -2.86
N ALA A 136 -8.97 0.83 -1.70
CA ALA A 136 -9.89 0.26 -0.72
C ALA A 136 -11.30 -0.08 -1.26
N LYS A 137 -11.78 0.68 -2.28
CA LYS A 137 -13.09 0.45 -2.93
C LYS A 137 -13.05 -0.60 -4.04
N SER A 138 -11.88 -1.14 -4.40
CA SER A 138 -11.74 -2.15 -5.47
C SER A 138 -12.19 -3.54 -5.04
N ASN A 139 -12.51 -3.75 -3.76
CA ASN A 139 -12.80 -5.07 -3.17
C ASN A 139 -11.66 -6.10 -3.32
N LYS A 140 -10.41 -5.62 -3.40
CA LYS A 140 -9.20 -6.45 -3.43
C LYS A 140 -8.63 -6.56 -2.01
N ASN A 141 -8.71 -7.75 -1.40
CA ASN A 141 -8.24 -8.01 -0.03
C ASN A 141 -6.77 -8.44 -0.05
N LEU A 142 -5.86 -7.47 -0.12
CA LEU A 142 -4.42 -7.71 -0.21
C LEU A 142 -3.73 -7.36 1.10
N PHE A 143 -2.99 -8.33 1.65
CA PHE A 143 -2.20 -8.20 2.86
C PHE A 143 -0.71 -8.14 2.49
N PRO A 144 -0.05 -7.00 2.60
CA PRO A 144 1.35 -6.89 2.22
C PRO A 144 2.24 -7.70 3.17
N ILE A 145 3.27 -8.32 2.60
CA ILE A 145 4.33 -9.01 3.34
C ILE A 145 5.48 -8.03 3.56
N GLN A 146 5.92 -7.88 4.81
CA GLN A 146 7.12 -7.14 5.15
C GLN A 146 8.10 -8.05 5.89
N GLY A 147 9.24 -8.31 5.27
CA GLY A 147 10.17 -9.32 5.76
C GLY A 147 9.57 -10.73 5.67
N LYS A 148 9.21 -11.33 6.81
CA LYS A 148 8.56 -12.65 6.88
C LYS A 148 7.13 -12.59 7.42
N GLU A 149 6.63 -11.40 7.70
CA GLU A 149 5.36 -11.18 8.36
C GLU A 149 4.32 -10.67 7.37
N ILE A 150 3.13 -11.26 7.38
CA ILE A 150 1.95 -10.73 6.70
C ILE A 150 1.40 -9.62 7.59
N TRP A 151 1.31 -8.42 7.06
CA TRP A 151 0.73 -7.29 7.77
C TRP A 151 -0.79 -7.33 7.67
N ASP A 152 -1.40 -7.95 8.68
CA ASP A 152 -2.85 -7.93 8.88
C ASP A 152 -3.25 -6.57 9.47
N TYR A 153 -4.18 -5.89 8.82
CA TYR A 153 -4.75 -4.60 9.22
C TYR A 153 -6.27 -4.67 9.41
N SER A 154 -6.84 -5.87 9.44
CA SER A 154 -8.30 -6.08 9.54
C SER A 154 -8.88 -5.64 10.89
N ASN A 155 -8.09 -5.66 11.96
CA ASN A 155 -8.51 -5.27 13.30
C ASN A 155 -7.79 -3.98 13.72
N PHE A 156 -8.41 -2.84 13.45
CA PHE A 156 -7.86 -1.54 13.82
C PHE A 156 -7.66 -1.43 15.34
N ARG A 157 -6.41 -1.23 15.76
CA ARG A 157 -6.09 -0.85 17.14
C ARG A 157 -5.97 0.67 17.20
N GLN A 158 -6.67 1.28 18.14
CA GLN A 158 -6.58 2.73 18.33
C GLN A 158 -5.23 3.08 18.94
N TYR A 159 -4.39 3.77 18.20
CA TYR A 159 -3.16 4.37 18.69
C TYR A 159 -3.45 5.84 19.01
N ASN A 160 -3.28 6.26 20.27
CA ASN A 160 -3.69 7.59 20.73
C ASN A 160 -2.56 8.63 20.70
N LYS A 161 -1.34 8.25 20.30
CA LYS A 161 -0.19 9.16 20.28
C LYS A 161 -0.07 9.77 18.86
N LYS A 162 0.11 11.09 18.79
CA LYS A 162 0.59 11.74 17.58
C LYS A 162 2.03 11.30 17.37
N GLU A 163 2.36 10.78 16.21
CA GLU A 163 3.66 10.19 15.92
C GLU A 163 4.34 10.86 14.73
N LEU A 164 3.62 11.69 13.98
CA LEU A 164 4.13 12.39 12.81
C LEU A 164 4.14 13.90 13.02
N ASN A 165 5.23 14.52 12.66
CA ASN A 165 5.36 15.95 12.45
C ASN A 165 5.27 16.24 10.96
N TYR A 166 4.80 17.44 10.62
CA TYR A 166 4.86 17.93 9.27
C TYR A 166 5.21 19.42 9.24
N ASP A 167 5.88 19.81 8.18
CA ASP A 167 6.26 21.18 7.88
C ASP A 167 5.91 21.52 6.43
N TYR A 168 5.45 22.75 6.19
CA TYR A 168 5.06 23.22 4.88
C TYR A 168 5.87 24.45 4.50
N ILE A 169 6.65 24.33 3.42
CA ILE A 169 7.48 25.41 2.86
C ILE A 169 6.76 25.98 1.64
N ASP A 170 6.30 27.24 1.76
CA ASP A 170 5.61 27.97 0.68
C ASP A 170 6.63 28.72 -0.19
N ASN A 171 7.09 28.11 -1.26
CA ASN A 171 7.98 28.70 -2.26
C ASN A 171 7.21 29.44 -3.36
N LYS A 172 5.88 29.64 -3.21
CA LYS A 172 4.98 30.21 -4.23
C LYS A 172 4.93 29.36 -5.51
N GLY A 173 5.16 28.08 -5.39
CA GLY A 173 5.15 27.14 -6.49
C GLY A 173 3.76 26.90 -7.08
N ASN A 174 3.70 26.16 -8.18
CA ASN A 174 2.48 25.69 -8.83
C ASN A 174 2.24 24.20 -8.63
N GLU A 175 3.13 23.51 -7.94
CA GLU A 175 3.05 22.10 -7.55
C GLU A 175 3.54 21.92 -6.11
N ILE A 176 3.17 20.81 -5.48
CA ILE A 176 3.62 20.44 -4.13
C ILE A 176 4.43 19.14 -4.23
N VAL A 177 5.66 19.17 -3.71
CA VAL A 177 6.42 17.96 -3.45
C VAL A 177 6.09 17.49 -2.04
N VAL A 178 5.40 16.36 -1.93
CA VAL A 178 5.07 15.70 -0.68
C VAL A 178 6.19 14.71 -0.36
N VAL A 179 6.98 15.03 0.64
CA VAL A 179 8.11 14.21 1.11
C VAL A 179 7.69 13.47 2.37
N ILE A 180 7.72 12.14 2.32
CA ILE A 180 7.42 11.28 3.47
C ILE A 180 8.68 10.48 3.79
N ASP A 181 9.33 10.79 4.91
CA ASP A 181 10.53 10.10 5.36
C ASP A 181 10.28 9.37 6.68
N LEU A 182 9.89 8.10 6.59
CA LEU A 182 9.70 7.21 7.75
C LEU A 182 10.93 6.36 8.06
N MET A 183 12.03 6.56 7.33
CA MET A 183 13.28 5.81 7.51
C MET A 183 14.41 6.69 8.04
N ASP A 184 14.17 7.99 8.19
CA ASP A 184 15.15 8.99 8.65
C ASP A 184 16.45 8.95 7.82
N ILE A 185 16.31 8.93 6.50
CA ILE A 185 17.42 8.89 5.56
C ILE A 185 17.65 10.22 4.81
N GLY A 186 17.00 11.29 5.27
CA GLY A 186 17.20 12.65 4.74
C GLY A 186 16.63 12.87 3.33
N VAL A 187 15.50 12.22 2.99
CA VAL A 187 14.88 12.39 1.65
C VAL A 187 14.55 13.83 1.34
N ALA A 188 14.14 14.61 2.34
CA ALA A 188 13.82 16.02 2.13
C ALA A 188 15.05 16.83 1.72
N ASP A 189 16.16 16.62 2.42
CA ASP A 189 17.42 17.33 2.13
C ASP A 189 17.96 16.90 0.76
N ASN A 190 17.88 15.60 0.44
CA ASN A 190 18.26 15.09 -0.88
C ASN A 190 17.39 15.68 -2.00
N ILE A 191 16.09 15.83 -1.79
CA ILE A 191 15.19 16.45 -2.77
C ILE A 191 15.56 17.92 -2.98
N GLU A 192 15.86 18.68 -1.92
CA GLU A 192 16.26 20.08 -2.02
C GLU A 192 17.59 20.25 -2.75
N GLU A 193 18.51 19.31 -2.61
CA GLU A 193 19.82 19.37 -3.25
C GLU A 193 19.78 18.95 -4.73
N TYR A 194 19.03 17.89 -5.07
CA TYR A 194 19.12 17.25 -6.39
C TYR A 194 17.90 17.49 -7.29
N TYR A 195 16.77 17.88 -6.72
CA TYR A 195 15.57 18.19 -7.48
C TYR A 195 15.36 19.71 -7.55
N ASN A 196 15.12 20.25 -8.75
CA ASN A 196 14.88 21.70 -8.90
C ASN A 196 13.50 22.07 -8.30
N ILE A 197 13.53 22.41 -7.00
CA ILE A 197 12.34 22.72 -6.20
C ILE A 197 11.98 24.20 -6.17
N ASP A 198 12.77 25.09 -6.81
CA ASP A 198 12.55 26.54 -6.77
C ASP A 198 11.15 26.98 -7.24
N ALA A 199 10.43 26.09 -7.98
CA ALA A 199 9.09 26.29 -8.48
C ALA A 199 8.02 25.45 -7.75
N SER A 200 8.39 24.75 -6.68
CA SER A 200 7.50 23.82 -5.95
C SER A 200 7.38 24.20 -4.48
N ASP A 201 6.18 24.09 -3.94
CA ASP A 201 6.01 24.06 -2.48
C ASP A 201 6.42 22.69 -1.95
N ILE A 202 6.83 22.60 -0.69
CA ILE A 202 7.27 21.35 -0.08
C ILE A 202 6.42 21.06 1.15
N LEU A 203 5.88 19.86 1.23
CA LEU A 203 5.26 19.31 2.43
C LEU A 203 6.13 18.16 2.94
N ARG A 204 6.83 18.38 4.04
CA ARG A 204 7.64 17.35 4.74
C ARG A 204 6.81 16.65 5.79
N ILE A 205 6.82 15.33 5.82
CA ILE A 205 6.15 14.49 6.83
C ILE A 205 7.19 13.49 7.34
N GLN A 206 7.43 13.51 8.65
CA GLN A 206 8.45 12.68 9.28
C GLN A 206 8.02 12.27 10.69
N PRO A 207 8.64 11.23 11.30
CA PRO A 207 8.41 10.88 12.68
C PRO A 207 8.75 12.00 13.65
N ASP A 208 7.98 12.10 14.76
CA ASP A 208 8.30 12.98 15.88
C ASP A 208 9.66 12.63 16.51
N GLU A 209 9.91 11.33 16.66
CA GLU A 209 11.16 10.79 17.21
C GLU A 209 11.73 9.81 16.18
N PRO A 210 12.87 10.13 15.54
CA PRO A 210 13.52 9.22 14.60
C PRO A 210 13.88 7.90 15.27
N ALA A 211 13.45 6.79 14.67
CA ALA A 211 13.76 5.45 15.17
C ALA A 211 14.05 4.54 13.98
N GLY A 212 15.12 3.76 14.02
CA GLY A 212 15.62 2.97 12.89
C GLY A 212 14.64 1.99 12.24
N ARG A 213 13.57 1.57 12.93
CA ARG A 213 12.44 0.84 12.36
C ARG A 213 11.14 1.48 12.83
N TYR A 214 10.73 2.51 12.12
CA TYR A 214 9.58 3.29 12.56
C TYR A 214 8.25 2.57 12.33
N VAL A 215 8.03 1.96 11.18
CA VAL A 215 6.80 1.20 10.92
C VAL A 215 6.91 -0.20 11.50
N LEU A 216 6.15 -0.49 12.56
CA LEU A 216 6.32 -1.67 13.39
C LEU A 216 5.60 -2.91 12.83
N ASP A 217 4.33 -2.75 12.47
CA ASP A 217 3.44 -3.80 12.00
C ASP A 217 2.31 -3.25 11.11
N GLY A 218 1.39 -4.11 10.66
CA GLY A 218 0.28 -3.72 9.79
C GLY A 218 -0.70 -2.74 10.42
N HIS A 219 -0.96 -2.82 11.73
CA HIS A 219 -1.86 -1.89 12.43
C HIS A 219 -1.22 -0.52 12.58
N HIS A 220 0.06 -0.48 12.96
CA HIS A 220 0.81 0.77 13.02
C HIS A 220 0.92 1.41 11.63
N CYS A 221 1.18 0.60 10.60
CA CYS A 221 1.16 1.03 9.20
C CYS A 221 -0.16 1.73 8.84
N LEU A 222 -1.30 1.09 9.13
CA LEU A 222 -2.61 1.65 8.81
C LEU A 222 -2.87 2.96 9.55
N LYS A 223 -2.47 3.05 10.83
CA LYS A 223 -2.57 4.29 11.61
C LYS A 223 -1.78 5.42 10.95
N LEU A 224 -0.51 5.18 10.60
CA LEU A 224 0.34 6.19 9.97
C LEU A 224 -0.22 6.63 8.60
N VAL A 225 -0.79 5.71 7.83
CA VAL A 225 -1.48 6.02 6.57
C VAL A 225 -2.66 6.96 6.80
N TYR A 226 -3.47 6.74 7.84
CA TYR A 226 -4.58 7.63 8.18
C TYR A 226 -4.11 8.98 8.72
N ASP A 227 -3.03 9.03 9.49
CA ASP A 227 -2.45 10.28 9.97
C ASP A 227 -1.95 11.13 8.79
N ILE A 228 -1.26 10.51 7.83
CA ILE A 228 -0.82 11.19 6.61
C ILE A 228 -2.02 11.64 5.77
N ASP A 229 -3.03 10.80 5.60
CA ASP A 229 -4.26 11.20 4.90
C ASP A 229 -4.90 12.41 5.57
N ALA A 230 -4.98 12.45 6.90
CA ALA A 230 -5.51 13.59 7.63
C ALA A 230 -4.69 14.89 7.41
N ILE A 231 -3.35 14.78 7.37
CA ILE A 231 -2.46 15.92 7.04
C ILE A 231 -2.77 16.41 5.61
N LEU A 232 -2.82 15.51 4.63
CA LEU A 232 -3.09 15.85 3.23
C LEU A 232 -4.50 16.43 3.04
N GLN A 233 -5.50 15.89 3.75
CA GLN A 233 -6.86 16.43 3.76
C GLN A 233 -6.97 17.78 4.48
N GLY A 234 -6.04 18.10 5.38
CA GLY A 234 -5.92 19.39 6.05
C GLY A 234 -5.41 20.53 5.15
N LEU A 235 -4.85 20.23 3.98
CA LEU A 235 -4.35 21.24 3.05
C LEU A 235 -5.47 22.17 2.56
N THR A 236 -5.11 23.41 2.26
CA THR A 236 -6.05 24.42 1.75
C THR A 236 -6.64 24.04 0.39
N PRO A 237 -7.81 24.56 0.00
CA PRO A 237 -8.39 24.33 -1.32
C PRO A 237 -7.46 24.72 -2.49
N LYS A 238 -6.58 25.73 -2.30
CA LYS A 238 -5.57 26.10 -3.29
C LYS A 238 -4.55 24.98 -3.45
N GLN A 239 -3.97 24.51 -2.34
CA GLN A 239 -2.95 23.46 -2.30
C GLN A 239 -3.49 22.12 -2.86
N LYS A 240 -4.72 21.75 -2.54
CA LYS A 240 -5.37 20.54 -3.07
C LYS A 240 -5.55 20.53 -4.59
N ARG A 241 -5.60 21.70 -5.23
CA ARG A 241 -5.70 21.83 -6.70
C ARG A 241 -4.35 21.86 -7.41
N MET A 242 -3.25 21.96 -6.66
CA MET A 242 -1.91 21.89 -7.22
C MET A 242 -1.61 20.46 -7.69
N ARG A 243 -0.60 20.31 -8.54
CA ARG A 243 -0.07 19.00 -8.90
C ARG A 243 0.73 18.48 -7.72
N TRP A 244 0.52 17.23 -7.34
CA TRP A 244 1.25 16.61 -6.24
C TRP A 244 2.31 15.67 -6.78
N LYS A 245 3.53 15.81 -6.25
CA LYS A 245 4.64 14.90 -6.49
C LYS A 245 5.01 14.21 -5.18
N PHE A 246 5.14 12.90 -5.20
CA PHE A 246 5.45 12.12 -4.01
C PHE A 246 6.87 11.59 -4.04
N ALA A 247 7.66 11.88 -3.01
CA ALA A 247 8.93 11.24 -2.70
C ALA A 247 8.80 10.57 -1.34
N ILE A 248 8.98 9.26 -1.26
CA ILE A 248 8.69 8.49 -0.06
C ILE A 248 9.87 7.60 0.29
N ALA A 249 10.36 7.67 1.53
CA ALA A 249 11.25 6.69 2.11
C ALA A 249 10.51 5.92 3.20
N ALA A 250 10.05 4.73 2.86
CA ALA A 250 9.30 3.85 3.76
C ALA A 250 9.41 2.39 3.27
N PRO A 251 9.05 1.40 4.11
CA PRO A 251 8.90 0.02 3.66
C PRO A 251 7.85 -0.12 2.54
N ASN A 252 8.09 -1.01 1.57
CA ASN A 252 7.18 -1.19 0.42
C ASN A 252 5.75 -1.55 0.84
N ALA A 253 5.58 -2.30 1.93
CA ALA A 253 4.26 -2.59 2.49
C ALA A 253 3.51 -1.31 2.91
N PHE A 254 4.21 -0.35 3.52
CA PHE A 254 3.63 0.94 3.87
C PHE A 254 3.28 1.76 2.62
N ILE A 255 4.19 1.83 1.65
CA ILE A 255 4.00 2.57 0.40
C ILE A 255 2.79 2.04 -0.38
N PHE A 256 2.65 0.71 -0.44
CA PHE A 256 1.47 0.05 -0.99
C PHE A 256 0.18 0.47 -0.26
N MET A 257 0.17 0.45 1.07
CA MET A 257 -0.99 0.83 1.87
C MET A 257 -1.36 2.30 1.70
N LEU A 258 -0.37 3.20 1.60
CA LEU A 258 -0.61 4.61 1.29
C LEU A 258 -1.18 4.78 -0.12
N GLY A 259 -0.66 4.04 -1.10
CA GLY A 259 -1.18 4.01 -2.47
C GLY A 259 -2.67 3.65 -2.53
N ARG A 260 -3.15 2.75 -1.67
CA ARG A 260 -4.57 2.37 -1.58
C ARG A 260 -5.51 3.52 -1.20
N GLN A 261 -5.01 4.54 -0.52
CA GLN A 261 -5.76 5.76 -0.18
C GLN A 261 -5.66 6.84 -1.25
N ALA A 262 -4.66 6.75 -2.13
CA ALA A 262 -4.25 7.84 -3.00
C ALA A 262 -5.24 8.20 -4.11
N THR A 263 -6.26 7.38 -4.38
CA THR A 263 -7.30 7.68 -5.38
C THR A 263 -8.11 8.95 -5.07
N GLN A 264 -8.05 9.45 -3.85
CA GLN A 264 -8.72 10.69 -3.43
C GLN A 264 -7.85 11.95 -3.50
N TYR A 265 -6.55 11.82 -3.85
CA TYR A 265 -5.62 12.97 -3.89
C TYR A 265 -5.54 13.66 -5.25
N GLY A 266 -6.28 13.19 -6.26
CA GLY A 266 -6.25 13.76 -7.60
C GLY A 266 -5.05 13.26 -8.41
N LYS A 267 -4.48 14.14 -9.25
CA LYS A 267 -3.35 13.75 -10.11
C LYS A 267 -2.04 13.74 -9.32
N ILE A 268 -1.40 12.58 -9.29
CA ILE A 268 -0.13 12.34 -8.60
C ILE A 268 0.96 12.01 -9.61
N THR A 269 2.14 12.55 -9.42
CA THR A 269 3.39 12.07 -10.02
C THR A 269 4.25 11.50 -8.91
N PHE A 270 4.73 10.26 -9.04
CA PHE A 270 5.69 9.69 -8.10
C PHE A 270 7.11 10.04 -8.55
N LEU A 271 7.97 10.44 -7.60
CA LEU A 271 9.39 10.70 -7.86
C LEU A 271 10.20 9.43 -7.64
N HIS A 272 10.93 9.00 -8.64
CA HIS A 272 11.87 7.89 -8.55
C HIS A 272 13.25 8.41 -8.15
N HIS A 273 13.86 7.80 -7.16
CA HIS A 273 15.24 8.06 -6.78
C HIS A 273 16.17 7.12 -7.53
N ASP A 274 16.98 7.68 -8.40
CA ASP A 274 18.08 6.94 -9.03
C ASP A 274 19.26 6.87 -8.06
N THR A 275 19.51 5.67 -7.53
CA THR A 275 20.58 5.45 -6.55
C THR A 275 21.98 5.48 -7.16
N SER A 276 22.11 5.38 -8.49
CA SER A 276 23.40 5.43 -9.17
C SER A 276 23.88 6.86 -9.42
N GLU A 277 22.96 7.77 -9.71
CA GLU A 277 23.25 9.18 -9.99
C GLU A 277 22.84 10.11 -8.83
N PHE A 278 22.21 9.57 -7.77
CA PHE A 278 21.66 10.33 -6.64
C PHE A 278 20.68 11.43 -7.07
N THR A 279 19.91 11.19 -8.13
CA THR A 279 18.95 12.16 -8.68
C THR A 279 17.52 11.68 -8.51
N TYR A 280 16.57 12.63 -8.61
CA TYR A 280 15.14 12.34 -8.62
C TYR A 280 14.55 12.70 -9.98
N SER A 281 13.70 11.82 -10.52
CA SER A 281 13.00 12.05 -11.78
C SER A 281 11.50 11.72 -11.64
N ASP A 282 10.67 12.36 -12.49
CA ASP A 282 9.27 12.03 -12.59
C ASP A 282 9.12 10.58 -13.12
N SER A 283 8.36 9.75 -12.42
CA SER A 283 8.13 8.36 -12.81
C SER A 283 6.65 8.10 -13.16
N ILE A 284 5.96 7.33 -12.36
CA ILE A 284 4.56 6.97 -12.60
C ILE A 284 3.63 8.16 -12.38
N ILE A 285 2.69 8.36 -13.33
CA ILE A 285 1.66 9.40 -13.27
C ILE A 285 0.29 8.74 -13.08
N LEU A 286 -0.35 9.00 -11.94
CA LEU A 286 -1.67 8.51 -11.58
C LEU A 286 -2.72 9.61 -11.72
N LYS A 287 -3.95 9.25 -12.15
CA LYS A 287 -5.03 10.22 -12.46
C LYS A 287 -6.33 9.80 -11.82
#